data_44dafc047baaa5bbd8579e30ab031cb3
#
_entry.id   44dafc047baaa5bbd8579e30ab031cb3
#
_cell.length_a   1.000
_cell.length_b   1.000
_cell.length_c   1.000
_cell.angle_alpha   90.00
_cell.angle_beta   90.00
_cell.angle_gamma   90.00
#
_symmetry.space_group_name_H-M   'P 1'
#
loop_
_entity.id
_entity.type
_entity.pdbx_description
1 polymer ?
#
loop_
_entity_poly.entity_id
_entity_poly.type
_entity_poly.pdbx_seq_one_letter_code
_entity_poly.pdbx_strand_id
1 'polypeptide(L)'
;MNPRHMYRRRIAALCLGVSLALSGMAPLHAANEDGVEVKQSEDALYCKERKLGTWFYCEKPKEELRKAAATAQPPARERLAAIGTQLEELKARAILEPSPENVTAYVRFQREQLDRSSMFADVWQRALWQDPGLDYTLQRPVSTLGKRAWIDQRKSDRDRVMGALSQRYGVFYFFSSSCGACDIFSPILKAVSDKYGLAVLAVSMDGGPSAIFPGYMVDSGQYEKLGMGTERQVPALVLFDSVTKQPMPIGYGILSQDEIMDRVFQLTQVQPGSDY
;
A
#
# COMPACT_ATOMS: atom_id res chain seq x y z
N MET A 1 1.10 -14.61 25.90
CA MET A 1 0.30 -15.84 25.84
C MET A 1 -0.63 -15.75 24.64
N ASN A 2 -0.47 -16.64 23.68
CA ASN A 2 -1.12 -16.63 22.38
C ASN A 2 -2.28 -17.64 22.39
N PRO A 3 -3.47 -17.33 21.91
CA PRO A 3 -4.41 -18.36 21.53
C PRO A 3 -4.71 -18.33 20.04
N ARG A 4 -3.99 -19.14 19.29
CA ARG A 4 -4.51 -19.72 18.06
C ARG A 4 -5.20 -21.02 18.43
N HIS A 5 -6.50 -21.13 18.32
CA HIS A 5 -7.18 -22.42 18.20
C HIS A 5 -8.51 -22.32 17.47
N MET A 6 -8.64 -23.22 16.50
CA MET A 6 -9.77 -23.99 16.07
C MET A 6 -10.79 -23.38 15.10
N TYR A 7 -10.66 -23.81 13.85
CA TYR A 7 -11.83 -24.26 13.10
C TYR A 7 -11.46 -25.48 12.22
N ARG A 8 -11.53 -26.67 12.80
CA ARG A 8 -11.58 -27.95 12.06
C ARG A 8 -13.04 -28.35 11.95
N ARG A 9 -13.65 -28.24 10.76
CA ARG A 9 -14.88 -28.96 10.43
C ARG A 9 -14.53 -30.24 9.70
N ARG A 10 -14.91 -31.35 10.36
CA ARG A 10 -14.90 -32.72 9.87
C ARG A 10 -15.93 -32.85 8.73
N ILE A 11 -15.50 -33.39 7.59
CA ILE A 11 -16.40 -33.97 6.61
C ILE A 11 -16.13 -35.46 6.62
N ALA A 12 -17.14 -36.19 7.02
CA ALA A 12 -17.16 -37.65 7.07
C ALA A 12 -17.26 -38.22 5.63
N ALA A 13 -16.41 -39.19 5.34
CA ALA A 13 -16.44 -39.98 4.14
C ALA A 13 -17.54 -41.03 4.27
N LEU A 14 -18.44 -41.10 3.28
CA LEU A 14 -19.30 -42.26 3.03
C LEU A 14 -18.68 -43.05 1.91
N CYS A 15 -18.12 -44.21 2.26
CA CYS A 15 -17.76 -45.25 1.31
C CYS A 15 -19.03 -46.02 0.93
N LEU A 16 -19.38 -46.05 -0.34
CA LEU A 16 -20.28 -47.05 -0.91
C LEU A 16 -19.53 -47.77 -2.02
N GLY A 17 -19.23 -49.02 -1.76
CA GLY A 17 -18.62 -49.91 -2.69
C GLY A 17 -19.62 -50.36 -3.79
N VAL A 18 -19.10 -50.40 -5.01
CA VAL A 18 -19.71 -51.23 -6.07
C VAL A 18 -18.58 -52.02 -6.72
N SER A 19 -18.57 -53.30 -6.40
CA SER A 19 -17.81 -54.31 -7.12
C SER A 19 -18.63 -54.74 -8.35
N LEU A 20 -18.03 -54.64 -9.55
CA LEU A 20 -18.47 -55.55 -10.65
C LEU A 20 -17.39 -55.73 -11.72
N ALA A 21 -17.06 -56.97 -11.86
CA ALA A 21 -16.78 -57.75 -13.10
C ALA A 21 -15.54 -57.42 -13.93
N LEU A 22 -14.57 -58.28 -13.78
CA LEU A 22 -13.57 -58.63 -14.79
C LEU A 22 -14.26 -59.03 -16.08
N SER A 23 -13.94 -58.37 -17.17
CA SER A 23 -14.04 -58.91 -18.50
C SER A 23 -12.74 -58.65 -19.22
N GLY A 24 -12.04 -59.72 -19.56
CA GLY A 24 -10.76 -59.67 -20.24
C GLY A 24 -10.86 -59.04 -21.63
N MET A 25 -9.94 -58.15 -21.89
CA MET A 25 -9.61 -57.76 -23.27
C MET A 25 -8.12 -58.03 -23.48
N ALA A 26 -7.86 -58.87 -24.44
CA ALA A 26 -6.57 -59.26 -24.94
C ALA A 26 -5.72 -58.07 -25.41
N PRO A 27 -4.39 -58.13 -25.36
CA PRO A 27 -3.54 -57.08 -25.91
C PRO A 27 -3.63 -57.10 -27.44
N LEU A 28 -4.12 -56.04 -28.04
CA LEU A 28 -3.94 -55.77 -29.46
C LEU A 28 -2.48 -55.36 -29.67
N HIS A 29 -1.64 -56.31 -30.01
CA HIS A 29 -0.37 -56.08 -30.68
C HIS A 29 -0.69 -55.86 -32.16
N ALA A 30 -0.54 -54.69 -32.64
CA ALA A 30 -0.14 -54.36 -34.01
C ALA A 30 -0.08 -52.82 -34.15
N ALA A 31 1.02 -52.22 -33.81
CA ALA A 31 1.36 -50.92 -34.39
C ALA A 31 2.52 -51.18 -35.34
N ASN A 32 2.22 -51.12 -36.62
CA ASN A 32 3.23 -51.11 -37.69
C ASN A 32 4.17 -49.93 -37.46
N GLU A 33 5.42 -50.22 -37.23
CA GLU A 33 6.49 -49.19 -37.16
C GLU A 33 6.67 -48.45 -38.52
N ASP A 34 6.18 -49.02 -39.62
CA ASP A 34 6.30 -48.48 -40.96
C ASP A 34 5.34 -47.29 -41.24
N GLY A 35 4.25 -47.16 -40.47
CA GLY A 35 3.27 -46.07 -40.65
C GLY A 35 3.72 -44.72 -40.08
N VAL A 36 4.70 -44.70 -39.16
CA VAL A 36 5.18 -43.50 -38.50
C VAL A 36 6.21 -42.76 -39.36
N GLU A 37 7.02 -43.48 -40.10
CA GLU A 37 8.00 -42.90 -41.00
C GLU A 37 7.40 -42.20 -42.23
N VAL A 38 6.36 -42.79 -42.81
CA VAL A 38 5.62 -42.21 -43.96
C VAL A 38 4.85 -40.97 -43.54
N LYS A 39 4.26 -40.95 -42.35
CA LYS A 39 3.56 -39.78 -41.81
C LYS A 39 4.51 -38.62 -41.52
N GLN A 40 5.70 -38.90 -40.98
CA GLN A 40 6.72 -37.86 -40.73
C GLN A 40 7.27 -37.24 -42.01
N SER A 41 7.38 -38.01 -43.10
CA SER A 41 7.83 -37.48 -44.39
C SER A 41 6.76 -36.63 -45.09
N GLU A 42 5.49 -37.05 -45.00
CA GLU A 42 4.37 -36.27 -45.56
C GLU A 42 4.13 -34.99 -44.76
N ASP A 43 4.22 -35.03 -43.43
CA ASP A 43 4.11 -33.86 -42.57
C ASP A 43 5.26 -32.86 -42.79
N ALA A 44 6.49 -33.33 -43.04
CA ALA A 44 7.63 -32.49 -43.37
C ALA A 44 7.45 -31.75 -44.71
N LEU A 45 6.93 -32.46 -45.71
CA LEU A 45 6.63 -31.86 -47.02
C LEU A 45 5.49 -30.83 -46.92
N TYR A 46 4.43 -31.17 -46.23
CA TYR A 46 3.24 -30.33 -46.11
C TYR A 46 3.50 -29.07 -45.24
N CYS A 47 4.22 -29.20 -44.16
CA CYS A 47 4.45 -28.12 -43.23
C CYS A 47 5.62 -27.22 -43.66
N LYS A 48 6.67 -27.74 -44.29
CA LYS A 48 7.89 -27.03 -44.62
C LYS A 48 7.84 -26.39 -46.00
N GLU A 49 7.36 -27.14 -47.02
CA GLU A 49 7.34 -26.64 -48.38
C GLU A 49 6.18 -25.69 -48.69
N ARG A 50 5.02 -25.90 -48.05
CA ARG A 50 3.83 -25.06 -48.24
C ARG A 50 3.75 -23.89 -47.29
N LYS A 51 4.64 -23.71 -46.34
CA LYS A 51 4.66 -22.63 -45.34
C LYS A 51 3.33 -22.44 -44.60
N LEU A 52 2.62 -23.52 -44.29
CA LEU A 52 1.27 -23.49 -43.78
C LEU A 52 1.18 -23.16 -42.27
N GLY A 53 2.30 -23.06 -41.55
CA GLY A 53 2.36 -22.63 -40.18
C GLY A 53 1.64 -23.52 -39.16
N THR A 54 1.57 -23.09 -37.93
CA THR A 54 1.01 -23.84 -36.79
C THR A 54 -0.51 -24.06 -36.86
N TRP A 55 -1.23 -23.35 -37.72
CA TRP A 55 -2.68 -23.47 -37.83
C TRP A 55 -3.13 -24.80 -38.44
N PHE A 56 -2.22 -25.49 -39.15
CA PHE A 56 -2.48 -26.80 -39.71
C PHE A 56 -1.85 -27.94 -38.90
N TYR A 57 -1.69 -27.76 -37.57
CA TYR A 57 -1.10 -28.79 -36.69
C TYR A 57 0.34 -29.19 -37.03
N CYS A 58 1.08 -28.31 -37.69
CA CYS A 58 2.49 -28.53 -37.96
C CYS A 58 3.33 -28.29 -36.72
N GLU A 59 3.87 -29.35 -36.16
CA GLU A 59 4.81 -29.22 -35.02
C GLU A 59 6.15 -28.66 -35.51
N LYS A 60 6.70 -27.69 -34.78
CA LYS A 60 8.05 -27.21 -35.07
C LYS A 60 9.06 -28.28 -34.76
N PRO A 61 10.06 -28.52 -35.65
CA PRO A 61 11.10 -29.49 -35.37
C PRO A 61 11.74 -29.20 -34.00
N LYS A 62 12.02 -30.25 -33.22
CA LYS A 62 12.63 -30.12 -31.88
C LYS A 62 13.93 -29.33 -31.86
N GLU A 63 14.65 -29.35 -32.98
CA GLU A 63 15.88 -28.57 -33.15
C GLU A 63 15.63 -27.06 -33.30
N GLU A 64 14.56 -26.64 -33.96
CA GLU A 64 14.17 -25.20 -34.03
C GLU A 64 13.65 -24.70 -32.68
N LEU A 65 12.92 -25.52 -31.92
CA LEU A 65 12.54 -25.22 -30.56
C LEU A 65 13.73 -25.11 -29.62
N ARG A 66 14.76 -25.97 -29.80
CA ARG A 66 16.02 -25.88 -29.04
C ARG A 66 16.82 -24.64 -29.42
N LYS A 67 16.93 -24.28 -30.70
CA LYS A 67 17.59 -23.06 -31.17
C LYS A 67 16.83 -21.80 -30.70
N ALA A 68 15.51 -21.79 -30.74
CA ALA A 68 14.69 -20.70 -30.21
C ALA A 68 14.83 -20.55 -28.69
N ALA A 69 14.92 -21.67 -27.96
CA ALA A 69 15.18 -21.66 -26.51
C ALA A 69 16.61 -21.21 -26.17
N ALA A 70 17.60 -21.58 -26.99
CA ALA A 70 19.00 -21.17 -26.80
C ALA A 70 19.25 -19.69 -27.14
N THR A 71 18.39 -19.06 -27.96
CA THR A 71 18.43 -17.60 -28.26
C THR A 71 17.54 -16.78 -27.34
N ALA A 72 16.73 -17.41 -26.48
CA ALA A 72 15.92 -16.69 -25.50
C ALA A 72 16.83 -16.01 -24.47
N GLN A 73 16.74 -14.70 -24.37
CA GLN A 73 17.48 -13.95 -23.35
C GLN A 73 17.00 -14.40 -21.95
N PRO A 74 17.90 -14.46 -20.96
CA PRO A 74 17.52 -14.72 -19.58
C PRO A 74 16.44 -13.73 -19.11
N PRO A 75 15.62 -14.10 -18.12
CA PRO A 75 14.63 -13.21 -17.54
C PRO A 75 15.24 -11.87 -17.14
N ALA A 76 14.48 -10.78 -17.26
CA ALA A 76 14.98 -9.42 -17.00
C ALA A 76 15.59 -9.28 -15.59
N ARG A 77 15.01 -9.96 -14.59
CA ARG A 77 15.52 -9.99 -13.21
C ARG A 77 16.92 -10.58 -13.13
N GLU A 78 17.17 -11.69 -13.82
CA GLU A 78 18.48 -12.36 -13.83
C GLU A 78 19.53 -11.49 -14.53
N ARG A 79 19.15 -10.84 -15.63
CA ARG A 79 20.04 -9.89 -16.34
C ARG A 79 20.42 -8.71 -15.45
N LEU A 80 19.44 -8.17 -14.70
CA LEU A 80 19.69 -7.06 -13.78
C LEU A 80 20.63 -7.49 -12.63
N ALA A 81 20.42 -8.68 -12.07
CA ALA A 81 21.29 -9.24 -11.03
C ALA A 81 22.73 -9.44 -11.54
N ALA A 82 22.88 -9.96 -12.76
CA ALA A 82 24.21 -10.13 -13.38
C ALA A 82 24.94 -8.78 -13.58
N ILE A 83 24.22 -7.72 -13.97
CA ILE A 83 24.77 -6.37 -14.05
C ILE A 83 25.27 -5.89 -12.70
N GLY A 84 24.48 -6.07 -11.63
CA GLY A 84 24.88 -5.72 -10.27
C GLY A 84 26.16 -6.43 -9.84
N THR A 85 26.22 -7.76 -10.02
CA THR A 85 27.40 -8.57 -9.72
C THR A 85 28.63 -8.11 -10.48
N GLN A 86 28.48 -7.82 -11.78
CA GLN A 86 29.59 -7.34 -12.61
C GLN A 86 30.08 -5.95 -12.17
N LEU A 87 29.16 -5.06 -11.79
CA LEU A 87 29.53 -3.73 -11.30
C LEU A 87 30.33 -3.81 -10.01
N GLU A 88 29.92 -4.67 -9.07
CA GLU A 88 30.61 -4.89 -7.80
C GLU A 88 32.00 -5.51 -8.01
N GLU A 89 32.13 -6.48 -8.91
CA GLU A 89 33.40 -7.10 -9.25
C GLU A 89 34.40 -6.09 -9.85
N LEU A 90 33.94 -5.29 -10.82
CA LEU A 90 34.77 -4.24 -11.44
C LEU A 90 35.20 -3.18 -10.41
N LYS A 91 34.28 -2.80 -9.52
CA LYS A 91 34.57 -1.86 -8.44
C LYS A 91 35.61 -2.43 -7.46
N ALA A 92 35.41 -3.66 -7.02
CA ALA A 92 36.35 -4.34 -6.11
C ALA A 92 37.74 -4.44 -6.71
N ARG A 93 37.84 -4.83 -7.98
CA ARG A 93 39.12 -4.92 -8.71
C ARG A 93 39.81 -3.56 -8.84
N ALA A 94 39.04 -2.51 -9.17
CA ALA A 94 39.58 -1.14 -9.28
C ALA A 94 40.11 -0.61 -7.94
N ILE A 95 39.51 -1.05 -6.80
CA ILE A 95 39.97 -0.65 -5.46
C ILE A 95 41.21 -1.46 -5.01
N LEU A 96 41.20 -2.77 -5.23
CA LEU A 96 42.28 -3.65 -4.78
C LEU A 96 43.55 -3.56 -5.64
N GLU A 97 43.36 -3.35 -6.95
CA GLU A 97 44.41 -3.25 -7.95
C GLU A 97 44.20 -1.96 -8.78
N PRO A 98 44.55 -0.78 -8.25
CA PRO A 98 44.21 0.51 -8.85
C PRO A 98 45.08 0.87 -10.06
N SER A 99 44.93 0.13 -11.15
CA SER A 99 45.54 0.47 -12.43
C SER A 99 44.60 1.36 -13.27
N PRO A 100 45.13 2.16 -14.22
CA PRO A 100 44.32 2.93 -15.14
C PRO A 100 43.30 2.07 -15.89
N GLU A 101 43.62 0.85 -16.26
CA GLU A 101 42.79 -0.11 -16.97
C GLU A 101 41.63 -0.56 -16.10
N ASN A 102 41.87 -0.95 -14.86
CA ASN A 102 40.86 -1.43 -13.93
C ASN A 102 39.87 -0.30 -13.56
N VAL A 103 40.39 0.89 -13.27
CA VAL A 103 39.59 2.06 -12.96
C VAL A 103 38.73 2.46 -14.16
N THR A 104 39.33 2.48 -15.37
CA THR A 104 38.59 2.82 -16.60
C THR A 104 37.49 1.80 -16.91
N ALA A 105 37.75 0.51 -16.73
CA ALA A 105 36.74 -0.55 -16.93
C ALA A 105 35.56 -0.37 -15.99
N TYR A 106 35.81 -0.12 -14.70
CA TYR A 106 34.75 0.16 -13.74
C TYR A 106 33.94 1.41 -14.11
N VAL A 107 34.61 2.54 -14.38
CA VAL A 107 33.94 3.81 -14.69
C VAL A 107 33.10 3.72 -15.96
N ARG A 108 33.60 3.07 -17.02
CA ARG A 108 32.84 2.87 -18.26
C ARG A 108 31.59 2.04 -18.01
N PHE A 109 31.71 0.93 -17.30
CA PHE A 109 30.56 0.08 -17.01
C PHE A 109 29.54 0.79 -16.12
N GLN A 110 30.00 1.54 -15.10
CA GLN A 110 29.14 2.37 -14.26
C GLN A 110 28.40 3.42 -15.11
N ARG A 111 29.09 4.08 -16.05
CA ARG A 111 28.50 5.09 -16.93
C ARG A 111 27.35 4.52 -17.76
N GLU A 112 27.51 3.32 -18.32
CA GLU A 112 26.43 2.65 -19.05
C GLU A 112 25.19 2.43 -18.17
N GLN A 113 25.36 2.09 -16.90
CA GLN A 113 24.24 1.89 -15.98
C GLN A 113 23.55 3.22 -15.63
N LEU A 114 24.31 4.31 -15.48
CA LEU A 114 23.76 5.65 -15.28
C LEU A 114 22.95 6.11 -16.50
N ASP A 115 23.45 5.85 -17.70
CA ASP A 115 22.74 6.20 -18.95
C ASP A 115 21.42 5.40 -19.08
N ARG A 116 21.40 4.12 -18.72
CA ARG A 116 20.18 3.31 -18.63
C ARG A 116 19.20 3.85 -17.58
N SER A 117 19.70 4.28 -16.42
CA SER A 117 18.87 4.86 -15.36
C SER A 117 18.26 6.19 -15.80
N SER A 118 19.02 7.01 -16.53
CA SER A 118 18.52 8.28 -17.08
C SER A 118 17.42 8.05 -18.12
N MET A 119 17.60 7.06 -19.00
CA MET A 119 16.55 6.66 -19.95
C MET A 119 15.30 6.16 -19.23
N PHE A 120 15.45 5.32 -18.21
CA PHE A 120 14.33 4.84 -17.41
C PHE A 120 13.56 6.02 -16.78
N ALA A 121 14.26 6.97 -16.15
CA ALA A 121 13.66 8.14 -15.52
C ALA A 121 12.87 9.01 -16.54
N ASP A 122 13.41 9.22 -17.75
CA ASP A 122 12.72 9.97 -18.80
C ASP A 122 11.45 9.25 -19.27
N VAL A 123 11.55 7.95 -19.54
CA VAL A 123 10.39 7.14 -19.97
C VAL A 123 9.34 7.06 -18.85
N TRP A 124 9.77 6.92 -17.59
CA TRP A 124 8.90 6.95 -16.44
C TRP A 124 8.07 8.25 -16.37
N GLN A 125 8.74 9.41 -16.45
CA GLN A 125 8.05 10.70 -16.43
C GLN A 125 7.04 10.82 -17.56
N ARG A 126 7.43 10.44 -18.77
CA ARG A 126 6.52 10.49 -19.95
C ARG A 126 5.31 9.59 -19.77
N ALA A 127 5.50 8.40 -19.19
CA ALA A 127 4.40 7.49 -18.89
C ALA A 127 3.42 8.09 -17.88
N LEU A 128 3.93 8.72 -16.80
CA LEU A 128 3.08 9.42 -15.84
C LEU A 128 2.27 10.56 -16.48
N TRP A 129 2.87 11.35 -17.36
CA TRP A 129 2.17 12.45 -18.03
C TRP A 129 1.09 11.99 -19.01
N GLN A 130 1.19 10.77 -19.52
CA GLN A 130 0.25 10.19 -20.49
C GLN A 130 -0.88 9.41 -19.83
N ASP A 131 -0.73 9.02 -18.56
CA ASP A 131 -1.73 8.27 -17.82
C ASP A 131 -2.08 8.97 -16.50
N PRO A 132 -3.21 9.72 -16.46
CA PRO A 132 -3.66 10.40 -15.26
C PRO A 132 -3.86 9.49 -14.04
N GLY A 133 -4.11 8.18 -14.25
CA GLY A 133 -4.26 7.21 -13.20
C GLY A 133 -2.95 6.88 -12.45
N LEU A 134 -1.81 7.15 -13.09
CA LEU A 134 -0.48 6.96 -12.53
C LEU A 134 0.13 8.23 -11.94
N ASP A 135 -0.42 9.40 -12.28
CA ASP A 135 0.14 10.70 -11.89
C ASP A 135 -0.39 11.16 -10.52
N TYR A 136 0.33 10.77 -9.47
CA TYR A 136 0.04 11.19 -8.10
C TYR A 136 0.07 12.73 -7.92
N THR A 137 0.77 13.48 -8.79
CA THR A 137 0.83 14.95 -8.68
C THR A 137 -0.51 15.62 -8.95
N LEU A 138 -1.47 14.93 -9.58
CA LEU A 138 -2.85 15.40 -9.75
C LEU A 138 -3.61 15.39 -8.41
N GLN A 139 -3.28 14.48 -7.50
CA GLN A 139 -3.86 14.41 -6.16
C GLN A 139 -3.13 15.35 -5.20
N ARG A 140 -1.79 15.38 -5.26
CA ARG A 140 -0.94 16.20 -4.39
C ARG A 140 0.12 16.95 -5.19
N PRO A 141 -0.12 18.21 -5.52
CA PRO A 141 0.79 19.00 -6.34
C PRO A 141 2.19 19.13 -5.73
N VAL A 142 3.23 19.00 -6.56
CA VAL A 142 4.63 19.14 -6.14
C VAL A 142 5.21 20.52 -6.41
N SER A 143 4.65 21.28 -7.36
CA SER A 143 5.09 22.63 -7.67
C SER A 143 4.73 23.61 -6.54
N THR A 144 5.52 24.66 -6.34
CA THR A 144 5.27 25.67 -5.29
C THR A 144 3.90 26.33 -5.44
N LEU A 145 3.51 26.68 -6.67
CA LEU A 145 2.22 27.29 -6.95
C LEU A 145 1.07 26.32 -6.67
N GLY A 146 1.19 25.09 -7.17
CA GLY A 146 0.18 24.05 -6.94
C GLY A 146 0.02 23.69 -5.46
N LYS A 147 1.14 23.59 -4.71
CA LYS A 147 1.11 23.35 -3.27
C LYS A 147 0.36 24.44 -2.52
N ARG A 148 0.60 25.71 -2.85
CA ARG A 148 -0.12 26.84 -2.21
C ARG A 148 -1.62 26.74 -2.47
N ALA A 149 -2.03 26.64 -3.73
CA ALA A 149 -3.43 26.52 -4.10
C ALA A 149 -4.10 25.32 -3.41
N TRP A 150 -3.43 24.18 -3.36
CA TRP A 150 -3.93 22.97 -2.71
C TRP A 150 -4.07 23.13 -1.19
N ILE A 151 -3.09 23.76 -0.51
CA ILE A 151 -3.17 24.08 0.93
C ILE A 151 -4.32 25.04 1.21
N ASP A 152 -4.46 26.09 0.41
CA ASP A 152 -5.52 27.09 0.59
C ASP A 152 -6.90 26.48 0.37
N GLN A 153 -7.05 25.62 -0.61
CA GLN A 153 -8.30 24.87 -0.84
C GLN A 153 -8.64 23.96 0.35
N ARG A 154 -7.65 23.20 0.86
CA ARG A 154 -7.85 22.34 2.04
C ARG A 154 -8.25 23.13 3.28
N LYS A 155 -7.64 24.29 3.52
CA LYS A 155 -8.02 25.18 4.63
C LYS A 155 -9.47 25.64 4.49
N SER A 156 -9.85 26.06 3.29
CA SER A 156 -11.23 26.47 3.00
C SER A 156 -12.23 25.32 3.21
N ASP A 157 -11.90 24.12 2.74
CA ASP A 157 -12.75 22.95 2.91
C ASP A 157 -12.90 22.56 4.39
N ARG A 158 -11.81 22.57 5.15
CA ARG A 158 -11.83 22.34 6.60
C ARG A 158 -12.68 23.37 7.34
N ASP A 159 -12.48 24.65 7.07
CA ASP A 159 -13.23 25.72 7.73
C ASP A 159 -14.75 25.58 7.48
N ARG A 160 -15.14 25.28 6.25
CA ARG A 160 -16.53 25.03 5.88
C ARG A 160 -17.11 23.82 6.61
N VAL A 161 -16.39 22.72 6.64
CA VAL A 161 -16.83 21.47 7.27
C VAL A 161 -16.92 21.63 8.78
N MET A 162 -15.93 22.27 9.42
CA MET A 162 -15.93 22.50 10.87
C MET A 162 -17.17 23.25 11.34
N GLY A 163 -17.59 24.28 10.62
CA GLY A 163 -18.84 25.00 10.92
C GLY A 163 -20.10 24.11 10.84
N ALA A 164 -20.15 23.19 9.90
CA ALA A 164 -21.26 22.24 9.75
C ALA A 164 -21.23 21.13 10.82
N LEU A 165 -20.04 20.67 11.19
CA LEU A 165 -19.87 19.59 12.16
C LEU A 165 -20.32 19.96 13.57
N SER A 166 -20.27 21.23 13.96
CA SER A 166 -20.68 21.69 15.30
C SER A 166 -22.13 21.37 15.67
N GLN A 167 -22.99 21.16 14.68
CA GLN A 167 -24.41 20.78 14.92
C GLN A 167 -24.58 19.31 15.33
N ARG A 168 -23.63 18.46 14.97
CA ARG A 168 -23.71 17.01 15.19
C ARG A 168 -22.67 16.51 16.19
N TYR A 169 -21.50 17.12 16.20
CA TYR A 169 -20.38 16.67 16.99
C TYR A 169 -20.09 17.62 18.15
N GLY A 170 -19.68 17.05 19.29
CA GLY A 170 -19.09 17.76 20.43
C GLY A 170 -17.73 17.18 20.77
N VAL A 171 -17.00 17.86 21.63
CA VAL A 171 -15.67 17.43 22.08
C VAL A 171 -15.69 17.22 23.57
N PHE A 172 -15.23 16.05 24.03
CA PHE A 172 -14.82 15.83 25.41
C PHE A 172 -13.36 16.26 25.55
N TYR A 173 -13.12 17.15 26.50
CA TYR A 173 -11.80 17.63 26.85
C TYR A 173 -11.43 17.18 28.26
N PHE A 174 -10.50 16.25 28.36
CA PHE A 174 -9.98 15.76 29.63
C PHE A 174 -8.78 16.56 30.07
N PHE A 175 -8.84 17.10 31.31
CA PHE A 175 -7.80 17.94 31.88
C PHE A 175 -7.59 17.63 33.37
N SER A 176 -6.50 18.13 33.94
CA SER A 176 -6.26 18.17 35.39
C SER A 176 -5.90 19.61 35.76
N SER A 177 -6.34 20.06 36.92
CA SER A 177 -6.03 21.39 37.46
C SER A 177 -4.55 21.60 37.76
N SER A 178 -3.79 20.53 37.97
CA SER A 178 -2.34 20.54 38.21
C SER A 178 -1.50 20.36 36.95
N CYS A 179 -2.12 20.34 35.76
CA CYS A 179 -1.47 20.01 34.50
C CYS A 179 -1.05 21.31 33.74
N GLY A 180 0.23 21.67 33.76
CA GLY A 180 0.74 22.83 33.03
C GLY A 180 0.53 22.78 31.51
N ALA A 181 0.53 21.60 30.90
CA ALA A 181 0.18 21.41 29.49
C ALA A 181 -1.30 21.73 29.21
N CYS A 182 -2.19 21.45 30.18
CA CYS A 182 -3.60 21.77 30.09
C CYS A 182 -3.85 23.29 30.13
N ASP A 183 -3.07 24.02 30.92
CA ASP A 183 -3.14 25.51 30.98
C ASP A 183 -2.78 26.15 29.63
N ILE A 184 -1.81 25.58 28.93
CA ILE A 184 -1.42 26.03 27.58
C ILE A 184 -2.47 25.62 26.53
N PHE A 185 -3.01 24.45 26.64
CA PHE A 185 -3.90 23.88 25.63
C PHE A 185 -5.33 24.44 25.72
N SER A 186 -5.85 24.69 26.93
CA SER A 186 -7.23 25.14 27.14
C SER A 186 -7.60 26.41 26.34
N PRO A 187 -6.76 27.47 26.28
CA PRO A 187 -7.07 28.65 25.46
C PRO A 187 -7.11 28.34 23.95
N ILE A 188 -6.28 27.41 23.47
CA ILE A 188 -6.24 26.99 22.06
C ILE A 188 -7.55 26.29 21.71
N LEU A 189 -7.98 25.33 22.53
CA LEU A 189 -9.24 24.63 22.33
C LEU A 189 -10.45 25.58 22.44
N LYS A 190 -10.42 26.52 23.38
CA LYS A 190 -11.47 27.52 23.52
C LYS A 190 -11.61 28.38 22.26
N ALA A 191 -10.49 28.81 21.67
CA ALA A 191 -10.50 29.57 20.42
C ALA A 191 -11.12 28.78 19.25
N VAL A 192 -10.86 27.48 19.15
CA VAL A 192 -11.49 26.59 18.15
C VAL A 192 -12.99 26.46 18.43
N SER A 193 -13.37 26.22 19.70
CA SER A 193 -14.76 26.15 20.14
C SER A 193 -15.53 27.41 19.77
N ASP A 194 -15.00 28.58 20.09
CA ASP A 194 -15.65 29.87 19.83
C ASP A 194 -15.76 30.16 18.33
N LYS A 195 -14.71 29.89 17.56
CA LYS A 195 -14.68 30.16 16.11
C LYS A 195 -15.71 29.33 15.35
N TYR A 196 -15.92 28.05 15.71
CA TYR A 196 -16.75 27.13 14.95
C TYR A 196 -18.06 26.76 15.66
N GLY A 197 -18.30 27.27 16.85
CA GLY A 197 -19.48 26.92 17.64
C GLY A 197 -19.46 25.46 18.14
N LEU A 198 -18.26 24.87 18.27
CA LEU A 198 -18.09 23.48 18.67
C LEU A 198 -18.31 23.33 20.17
N ALA A 199 -19.28 22.54 20.58
CA ALA A 199 -19.55 22.25 21.99
C ALA A 199 -18.37 21.52 22.64
N VAL A 200 -17.85 22.04 23.75
CA VAL A 200 -16.79 21.41 24.54
C VAL A 200 -17.33 21.04 25.92
N LEU A 201 -17.28 19.76 26.22
CA LEU A 201 -17.55 19.24 27.57
C LEU A 201 -16.19 18.96 28.25
N ALA A 202 -15.79 19.84 29.15
CA ALA A 202 -14.56 19.67 29.91
C ALA A 202 -14.77 18.69 31.07
N VAL A 203 -13.83 17.75 31.23
CA VAL A 203 -13.86 16.70 32.25
C VAL A 203 -12.58 16.78 33.07
N SER A 204 -12.71 17.08 34.35
CA SER A 204 -11.60 17.17 35.29
C SER A 204 -11.22 15.77 35.82
N MET A 205 -9.97 15.38 35.65
CA MET A 205 -9.45 14.08 36.06
C MET A 205 -9.04 14.04 37.53
N ASP A 206 -8.80 15.21 38.14
CA ASP A 206 -8.40 15.37 39.54
C ASP A 206 -9.48 16.07 40.40
N GLY A 207 -10.63 16.40 39.81
CA GLY A 207 -11.72 17.12 40.44
C GLY A 207 -11.48 18.63 40.60
N GLY A 208 -10.29 19.14 40.22
CA GLY A 208 -9.97 20.55 40.33
C GLY A 208 -10.55 21.40 39.20
N PRO A 209 -10.61 22.74 39.36
CA PRO A 209 -11.25 23.65 38.42
C PRO A 209 -10.41 23.96 37.18
N SER A 210 -11.09 24.38 36.11
CA SER A 210 -10.46 25.01 34.94
C SER A 210 -10.82 26.48 34.88
N ALA A 211 -9.83 27.34 34.71
CA ALA A 211 -10.06 28.79 34.52
C ALA A 211 -10.75 29.10 33.17
N ILE A 212 -10.55 28.30 32.17
CA ILE A 212 -11.04 28.50 30.79
C ILE A 212 -12.41 27.80 30.58
N PHE A 213 -12.65 26.69 31.26
CA PHE A 213 -13.90 25.92 31.15
C PHE A 213 -14.57 25.77 32.52
N PRO A 214 -15.23 26.82 33.02
CA PRO A 214 -15.81 26.81 34.36
C PRO A 214 -16.95 25.83 34.54
N GLY A 215 -17.64 25.45 33.45
CA GLY A 215 -18.71 24.44 33.44
C GLY A 215 -18.19 23.01 33.24
N TYR A 216 -17.14 22.62 33.98
CA TYR A 216 -16.56 21.28 33.87
C TYR A 216 -17.34 20.23 34.67
N MET A 217 -17.13 18.97 34.33
CA MET A 217 -17.57 17.79 35.12
C MET A 217 -16.35 17.12 35.74
N VAL A 218 -16.55 16.38 36.82
CA VAL A 218 -15.51 15.48 37.37
C VAL A 218 -15.63 14.11 36.69
N ASP A 219 -14.49 13.53 36.33
CA ASP A 219 -14.48 12.20 35.73
C ASP A 219 -15.09 11.15 36.65
N SER A 220 -16.04 10.39 36.11
CA SER A 220 -16.67 9.24 36.74
C SER A 220 -16.60 7.99 35.85
N GLY A 221 -15.49 7.85 35.11
CA GLY A 221 -15.24 6.75 34.16
C GLY A 221 -15.55 7.11 32.71
N GLN A 222 -15.71 8.40 32.39
CA GLN A 222 -15.90 8.86 31.00
C GLN A 222 -14.64 8.62 30.19
N TYR A 223 -13.46 8.81 30.77
CA TYR A 223 -12.18 8.66 30.10
C TYR A 223 -12.03 7.26 29.47
N GLU A 224 -12.25 6.23 30.26
CA GLU A 224 -12.17 4.84 29.82
C GLU A 224 -13.31 4.46 28.85
N LYS A 225 -14.53 4.92 29.13
CA LYS A 225 -15.72 4.64 28.31
C LYS A 225 -15.61 5.25 26.90
N LEU A 226 -14.89 6.35 26.78
CA LEU A 226 -14.66 7.03 25.48
C LEU A 226 -13.41 6.53 24.76
N GLY A 227 -12.79 5.44 25.23
CA GLY A 227 -11.72 4.76 24.52
C GLY A 227 -10.33 5.38 24.69
N MET A 228 -10.11 6.19 25.74
CA MET A 228 -8.83 6.87 25.96
C MET A 228 -7.78 6.00 26.70
N GLY A 229 -8.09 4.74 26.95
CA GLY A 229 -7.19 3.81 27.65
C GLY A 229 -7.15 4.01 29.17
N THR A 230 -6.16 3.38 29.81
CA THR A 230 -6.06 3.31 31.28
C THR A 230 -4.98 4.24 31.86
N GLU A 231 -4.12 4.82 31.02
CA GLU A 231 -2.97 5.63 31.48
C GLU A 231 -3.37 7.05 31.95
N ARG A 232 -4.62 7.45 31.72
CA ARG A 232 -5.20 8.73 32.15
C ARG A 232 -4.39 9.97 31.77
N GLN A 233 -3.78 9.93 30.57
CA GLN A 233 -2.93 10.99 30.07
C GLN A 233 -3.74 12.24 29.70
N VAL A 234 -3.28 13.42 30.16
CA VAL A 234 -3.92 14.72 29.91
C VAL A 234 -2.89 15.76 29.41
N PRO A 235 -3.32 16.76 28.62
CA PRO A 235 -4.64 16.97 28.07
C PRO A 235 -5.00 15.91 27.01
N ALA A 236 -6.29 15.59 26.90
CA ALA A 236 -6.78 14.64 25.92
C ALA A 236 -8.11 15.08 25.32
N LEU A 237 -8.32 14.78 24.03
CA LEU A 237 -9.50 15.14 23.27
C LEU A 237 -10.18 13.92 22.63
N VAL A 238 -11.50 13.90 22.73
CA VAL A 238 -12.36 12.93 22.02
C VAL A 238 -13.47 13.67 21.29
N LEU A 239 -13.59 13.44 20.00
CA LEU A 239 -14.75 13.86 19.22
C LEU A 239 -15.89 12.88 19.49
N PHE A 240 -17.08 13.39 19.71
CA PHE A 240 -18.26 12.59 20.00
C PHE A 240 -19.39 12.90 19.02
N ASP A 241 -19.84 11.87 18.32
CA ASP A 241 -21.00 11.98 17.43
C ASP A 241 -22.29 11.89 18.24
N SER A 242 -23.05 12.97 18.32
CA SER A 242 -24.31 13.02 19.07
C SER A 242 -25.43 12.15 18.49
N VAL A 243 -25.34 11.78 17.21
CA VAL A 243 -26.31 10.93 16.51
C VAL A 243 -26.00 9.44 16.72
N THR A 244 -24.79 9.01 16.36
CA THR A 244 -24.39 7.60 16.46
C THR A 244 -23.92 7.19 17.84
N LYS A 245 -23.67 8.17 18.73
CA LYS A 245 -23.11 7.98 20.07
C LYS A 245 -21.72 7.34 20.07
N GLN A 246 -20.98 7.51 18.97
CA GLN A 246 -19.65 6.95 18.81
C GLN A 246 -18.57 7.96 19.23
N PRO A 247 -17.65 7.59 20.14
CA PRO A 247 -16.46 8.38 20.42
C PRO A 247 -15.37 8.13 19.37
N MET A 248 -14.65 9.19 19.03
CA MET A 248 -13.48 9.14 18.14
C MET A 248 -12.34 9.90 18.80
N PRO A 249 -11.33 9.23 19.38
CA PRO A 249 -10.18 9.90 19.96
C PRO A 249 -9.47 10.80 18.96
N ILE A 250 -9.32 12.08 19.28
CA ILE A 250 -8.56 13.06 18.48
C ILE A 250 -7.08 12.97 18.83
N GLY A 251 -6.76 12.81 20.13
CA GLY A 251 -5.39 12.64 20.60
C GLY A 251 -5.10 13.23 21.96
N TYR A 252 -3.82 13.20 22.29
CA TYR A 252 -3.26 13.61 23.58
C TYR A 252 -2.27 14.75 23.42
N GLY A 253 -2.03 15.49 24.50
CA GLY A 253 -1.05 16.55 24.57
C GLY A 253 -1.54 17.87 23.97
N ILE A 254 -0.61 18.81 23.82
CA ILE A 254 -0.89 20.14 23.27
C ILE A 254 -1.00 20.01 21.76
N LEU A 255 -2.18 20.32 21.22
CA LEU A 255 -2.42 20.38 19.78
C LEU A 255 -2.63 21.85 19.38
N SER A 256 -2.11 22.25 18.24
CA SER A 256 -2.43 23.54 17.62
C SER A 256 -3.86 23.56 17.07
N GLN A 257 -4.40 24.75 16.79
CA GLN A 257 -5.72 24.88 16.17
C GLN A 257 -5.80 24.12 14.84
N ASP A 258 -4.76 24.24 14.02
CA ASP A 258 -4.70 23.55 12.71
C ASP A 258 -4.69 22.02 12.88
N GLU A 259 -3.96 21.49 13.88
CA GLU A 259 -3.94 20.05 14.16
C GLU A 259 -5.29 19.53 14.65
N ILE A 260 -5.98 20.26 15.51
CA ILE A 260 -7.35 19.88 15.94
C ILE A 260 -8.27 19.81 14.73
N MET A 261 -8.25 20.83 13.88
CA MET A 261 -9.10 20.89 12.69
C MET A 261 -8.76 19.79 11.67
N ASP A 262 -7.47 19.54 11.42
CA ASP A 262 -7.02 18.48 10.53
C ASP A 262 -7.50 17.09 11.01
N ARG A 263 -7.30 16.79 12.29
CA ARG A 263 -7.69 15.51 12.86
C ARG A 263 -9.20 15.30 12.85
N VAL A 264 -9.96 16.33 13.23
CA VAL A 264 -11.44 16.30 13.17
C VAL A 264 -11.92 16.09 11.73
N PHE A 265 -11.32 16.81 10.77
CA PHE A 265 -11.65 16.64 9.36
C PHE A 265 -11.32 15.21 8.86
N GLN A 266 -10.15 14.70 9.16
CA GLN A 266 -9.75 13.34 8.78
C GLN A 266 -10.68 12.29 9.38
N LEU A 267 -11.01 12.40 10.67
CA LEU A 267 -11.88 11.45 11.36
C LEU A 267 -13.32 11.42 10.83
N THR A 268 -13.79 12.54 10.25
CA THR A 268 -15.20 12.69 9.87
C THR A 268 -15.45 12.70 8.36
N GLN A 269 -14.46 13.07 7.54
CA GLN A 269 -14.63 13.30 6.10
C GLN A 269 -13.73 12.46 5.22
N VAL A 270 -12.65 11.88 5.77
CA VAL A 270 -11.66 11.16 4.97
C VAL A 270 -11.76 9.68 5.27
N GLN A 271 -11.83 8.86 4.21
CA GLN A 271 -11.79 7.41 4.38
C GLN A 271 -10.35 6.96 4.67
N PRO A 272 -10.13 6.02 5.62
CA PRO A 272 -8.82 5.46 5.86
C PRO A 272 -8.18 4.92 4.56
N GLY A 273 -6.92 5.32 4.31
CA GLY A 273 -6.17 4.93 3.11
C GLY A 273 -6.39 5.83 1.89
N SER A 274 -7.27 6.85 1.95
CA SER A 274 -7.34 7.89 0.94
C SER A 274 -6.33 9.02 1.27
N ASP A 275 -5.75 9.59 0.24
CA ASP A 275 -4.86 10.75 0.38
C ASP A 275 -5.67 12.05 0.28
N TYR A 276 -5.56 12.85 1.33
CA TYR A 276 -6.25 14.14 1.39
C TYR A 276 -5.28 15.25 1.78
#